data_9cfc0a01bd5a9fd1b5559d75e2da7a64
#
_entry.id   9cfc0a01bd5a9fd1b5559d75e2da7a64
#
_cell.length_a   1.000
_cell.length_b   1.000
_cell.length_c   1.000
_cell.angle_alpha   90.00
_cell.angle_beta   90.00
_cell.angle_gamma   90.00
#
_symmetry.space_group_name_H-M   'P 1'
#
loop_
_entity.id
_entity.type
_entity.pdbx_description
1 polymer ?
#
loop_
_entity_poly.entity_id
_entity_poly.type
_entity_poly.pdbx_seq_one_letter_code
_entity_poly.pdbx_strand_id
1 'polypeptide(L)'
;MLITNIRSNRWSIDAVYLSLSVLVASAVLFAQQPQRQLTPEQQAQQEATKQDHQRMMGLLKITSLRRGADGRNADAPNAANYDELKATPYPKLPDPLVLKNGKRVASAKMWWDQRRAEIFEDFDREIYGRMPMVTPKVKWEVTSSINEVKYDVPVITKQLIGHVDNSSYPEITVDIRLTLTTPANAKGPVPVIMEFGFGGGPRPGAAPGANAPGAAGPGAAPASSPVGPPPGTVPTGPTWQQQVLDKGWGYAILVPNSIQADNGAGLTQGIIGLVNKGQSRKPDDWGALRAWAWGASRALDYFETDKTVDAKQIGIEGHSRYGKATLVTMAYDQRFAIAYVSSSGAGGAKLHRRNYGELVENVAGQSEYHWMAGNYLKYAGPLTWNDLPVDSHELVALCAPRPVFISSGDKGDGWVDAKGMFLAAAGAGPVYKLLGKKDMGTGEFPTVETPLIDGDVAFRQHSGGHTPGPNWPTFLGFASRYLKGSPLADAKSAAK
;
A
#
# COMPACT_ATOMS: atom_id res chain seq x y z
N MET A 1 -78.64 42.93 12.48
CA MET A 1 -78.15 43.08 13.83
C MET A 1 -77.66 41.80 14.36
N LEU A 2 -76.34 41.47 14.09
CA LEU A 2 -75.70 40.24 14.55
C LEU A 2 -74.27 40.61 14.97
N ILE A 3 -74.02 40.49 16.24
CA ILE A 3 -72.77 40.78 16.91
C ILE A 3 -71.98 39.49 16.86
N THR A 4 -70.83 39.48 16.17
CA THR A 4 -69.93 38.38 16.17
C THR A 4 -68.78 38.63 17.16
N ASN A 5 -68.67 37.70 18.12
CA ASN A 5 -67.62 37.63 19.13
C ASN A 5 -66.30 37.18 18.50
N ILE A 6 -65.25 38.00 18.61
CA ILE A 6 -63.91 37.62 18.32
C ILE A 6 -63.23 37.13 19.61
N ARG A 7 -63.02 35.84 19.77
CA ARG A 7 -62.15 35.27 20.80
C ARG A 7 -60.68 35.36 20.36
N SER A 8 -59.90 36.14 21.08
CA SER A 8 -58.45 36.21 20.96
C SER A 8 -57.80 34.93 21.50
N ASN A 9 -57.18 34.15 20.62
CA ASN A 9 -56.28 33.07 21.02
C ASN A 9 -54.91 33.66 21.43
N ARG A 10 -54.67 33.80 22.73
CA ARG A 10 -53.35 33.96 23.31
C ARG A 10 -52.69 32.56 23.38
N TRP A 11 -51.97 32.14 22.35
CA TRP A 11 -51.02 31.06 22.46
C TRP A 11 -49.63 31.69 22.60
N SER A 12 -49.13 31.45 23.71
CA SER A 12 -47.93 31.73 24.43
C SER A 12 -46.65 31.90 23.57
N ILE A 13 -46.10 33.08 23.69
CA ILE A 13 -44.72 33.45 23.29
C ILE A 13 -43.69 32.55 24.03
N ASP A 14 -44.05 31.96 25.17
CA ASP A 14 -43.17 31.12 26.01
C ASP A 14 -42.80 29.76 25.37
N ALA A 15 -43.61 29.20 24.49
CA ALA A 15 -43.31 27.96 23.80
C ALA A 15 -42.25 28.10 22.69
N VAL A 16 -42.11 29.32 22.14
CA VAL A 16 -41.11 29.62 21.09
C VAL A 16 -39.72 29.85 21.70
N TYR A 17 -39.67 30.43 22.89
CA TYR A 17 -38.39 30.65 23.60
C TYR A 17 -37.82 29.35 24.19
N LEU A 18 -38.65 28.38 24.59
CA LEU A 18 -38.17 27.06 25.08
C LEU A 18 -37.63 26.22 23.97
N SER A 19 -38.22 26.24 22.77
CA SER A 19 -37.74 25.49 21.62
C SER A 19 -36.45 26.06 21.01
N LEU A 20 -36.27 27.39 21.04
CA LEU A 20 -35.01 28.01 20.59
C LEU A 20 -33.86 27.78 21.59
N SER A 21 -34.14 27.75 22.90
CA SER A 21 -33.11 27.48 23.92
C SER A 21 -32.59 26.04 23.87
N VAL A 22 -33.43 25.08 23.56
CA VAL A 22 -33.01 23.64 23.40
C VAL A 22 -32.24 23.45 22.12
N LEU A 23 -32.57 24.15 21.02
CA LEU A 23 -31.82 24.05 19.74
C LEU A 23 -30.44 24.74 19.85
N VAL A 24 -30.30 25.83 20.57
CA VAL A 24 -29.00 26.49 20.80
C VAL A 24 -28.13 25.67 21.75
N ALA A 25 -28.68 25.05 22.79
CA ALA A 25 -27.94 24.15 23.68
C ALA A 25 -27.47 22.87 22.97
N SER A 26 -28.27 22.34 22.05
CA SER A 26 -27.89 21.18 21.23
C SER A 26 -26.78 21.51 20.19
N ALA A 27 -26.80 22.71 19.62
CA ALA A 27 -25.77 23.15 18.67
C ALA A 27 -24.40 23.40 19.34
N VAL A 28 -24.41 23.88 20.61
CA VAL A 28 -23.16 24.10 21.37
C VAL A 28 -22.54 22.80 21.85
N LEU A 29 -23.31 21.71 22.06
CA LEU A 29 -22.81 20.38 22.44
C LEU A 29 -22.19 19.61 21.28
N PHE A 30 -22.49 19.97 20.02
CA PHE A 30 -21.83 19.35 18.84
C PHE A 30 -20.53 20.05 18.45
N ALA A 31 -20.18 21.19 19.03
CA ALA A 31 -19.01 21.99 18.64
C ALA A 31 -17.73 21.71 19.43
N GLN A 32 -17.74 20.79 20.39
CA GLN A 32 -16.55 20.44 21.19
C GLN A 32 -16.35 18.92 21.24
N GLN A 33 -15.96 18.32 20.11
CA GLN A 33 -15.14 17.11 20.24
C GLN A 33 -13.78 17.57 20.81
N PRO A 34 -13.36 17.08 21.98
CA PRO A 34 -12.05 17.43 22.51
C PRO A 34 -11.00 17.02 21.48
N GLN A 35 -10.21 17.96 21.00
CA GLN A 35 -9.02 17.63 20.22
C GLN A 35 -8.20 16.66 21.07
N ARG A 36 -8.08 15.42 20.61
CA ARG A 36 -7.33 14.37 21.31
C ARG A 36 -5.90 14.86 21.49
N GLN A 37 -5.54 15.25 22.71
CA GLN A 37 -4.18 15.66 23.02
C GLN A 37 -3.24 14.47 22.76
N LEU A 38 -2.16 14.76 22.05
CA LEU A 38 -1.12 13.75 21.77
C LEU A 38 -0.43 13.38 23.07
N THR A 39 -0.07 12.11 23.22
CA THR A 39 0.79 11.71 24.33
C THR A 39 2.21 12.31 24.20
N PRO A 40 2.99 12.43 25.29
CA PRO A 40 4.37 12.90 25.20
C PRO A 40 5.22 12.10 24.20
N GLU A 41 5.04 10.78 24.10
CA GLU A 41 5.74 9.93 23.14
C GLU A 41 5.33 10.25 21.70
N GLN A 42 4.04 10.52 21.46
CA GLN A 42 3.53 10.92 20.15
C GLN A 42 4.07 12.28 19.72
N GLN A 43 4.16 13.22 20.67
CA GLN A 43 4.78 14.53 20.42
C GLN A 43 6.26 14.42 20.11
N ALA A 44 7.01 13.61 20.88
CA ALA A 44 8.42 13.35 20.62
C ALA A 44 8.66 12.69 19.25
N GLN A 45 7.81 11.73 18.85
CA GLN A 45 7.87 11.11 17.54
C GLN A 45 7.61 12.09 16.40
N GLN A 46 6.61 12.98 16.56
CA GLN A 46 6.34 14.01 15.56
C GLN A 46 7.49 15.00 15.41
N GLU A 47 8.07 15.43 16.53
CA GLU A 47 9.20 16.36 16.50
C GLU A 47 10.44 15.70 15.88
N ALA A 48 10.76 14.46 16.22
CA ALA A 48 11.86 13.72 15.60
C ALA A 48 11.64 13.53 14.08
N THR A 49 10.40 13.23 13.65
CA THR A 49 10.02 13.15 12.23
C THR A 49 10.27 14.48 11.51
N LYS A 50 9.85 15.59 12.13
CA LYS A 50 10.03 16.95 11.59
C LYS A 50 11.52 17.31 11.47
N GLN A 51 12.31 16.99 12.49
CA GLN A 51 13.75 17.27 12.51
C GLN A 51 14.47 16.50 11.40
N ASP A 52 14.18 15.20 11.21
CA ASP A 52 14.80 14.43 10.11
C ASP A 52 14.36 14.94 8.73
N HIS A 53 13.09 15.32 8.55
CA HIS A 53 12.62 15.91 7.31
C HIS A 53 13.34 17.23 7.00
N GLN A 54 13.47 18.11 7.98
CA GLN A 54 14.21 19.37 7.84
C GLN A 54 15.70 19.14 7.58
N ARG A 55 16.31 18.17 8.26
CA ARG A 55 17.69 17.76 8.02
C ARG A 55 17.89 17.32 6.57
N MET A 56 16.98 16.49 6.04
CA MET A 56 17.04 16.02 4.66
C MET A 56 16.90 17.19 3.66
N MET A 57 15.96 18.10 3.90
CA MET A 57 15.85 19.33 3.10
C MET A 57 17.14 20.15 3.12
N GLY A 58 17.79 20.28 4.29
CA GLY A 58 19.06 20.98 4.44
C GLY A 58 20.20 20.34 3.63
N LEU A 59 20.31 19.00 3.65
CA LEU A 59 21.29 18.26 2.86
C LEU A 59 21.11 18.49 1.35
N LEU A 60 19.85 18.59 0.91
CA LEU A 60 19.49 18.82 -0.49
C LEU A 60 19.45 20.31 -0.87
N LYS A 61 19.74 21.22 0.07
CA LYS A 61 19.66 22.69 -0.10
C LYS A 61 18.27 23.15 -0.55
N ILE A 62 17.22 22.48 -0.08
CA ILE A 62 15.81 22.83 -0.34
C ILE A 62 15.35 23.76 0.77
N THR A 63 14.94 24.97 0.41
CA THR A 63 14.47 25.99 1.37
C THR A 63 12.98 25.83 1.68
N SER A 64 12.20 25.35 0.71
CA SER A 64 10.76 25.11 0.87
C SER A 64 10.27 24.03 -0.09
N LEU A 65 9.23 23.32 0.31
CA LEU A 65 8.47 22.42 -0.56
C LEU A 65 7.17 23.08 -0.97
N ARG A 66 6.69 22.78 -2.17
CA ARG A 66 5.33 23.09 -2.58
C ARG A 66 4.36 22.32 -1.68
N ARG A 67 3.23 22.94 -1.40
CA ARG A 67 2.20 22.34 -0.56
C ARG A 67 1.51 21.20 -1.31
N GLY A 68 1.37 20.05 -0.67
CA GLY A 68 0.62 18.92 -1.20
C GLY A 68 -0.88 19.24 -1.34
N ALA A 69 -1.56 18.48 -2.17
CA ALA A 69 -3.00 18.63 -2.39
C ALA A 69 -3.81 18.37 -1.10
N ASP A 70 -4.86 19.14 -0.88
CA ASP A 70 -5.83 18.91 0.19
C ASP A 70 -7.04 18.13 -0.36
N GLY A 71 -7.11 16.83 -0.05
CA GLY A 71 -8.23 15.98 -0.49
C GLY A 71 -9.51 16.12 0.32
N ARG A 72 -9.52 16.97 1.36
CA ARG A 72 -10.65 17.08 2.31
C ARG A 72 -11.39 18.40 2.21
N ASN A 73 -10.68 19.47 1.93
CA ASN A 73 -11.23 20.79 1.82
C ASN A 73 -11.19 21.25 0.36
N ALA A 74 -12.35 21.19 -0.31
CA ALA A 74 -12.50 21.62 -1.69
C ALA A 74 -12.29 23.14 -1.88
N ASP A 75 -12.41 23.93 -0.82
CA ASP A 75 -12.22 25.38 -0.84
C ASP A 75 -10.79 25.79 -0.46
N ALA A 76 -9.91 24.83 -0.16
CA ALA A 76 -8.52 25.13 0.15
C ALA A 76 -7.78 25.69 -1.08
N PRO A 77 -6.83 26.64 -0.90
CA PRO A 77 -6.01 27.12 -2.02
C PRO A 77 -5.22 26.04 -2.74
N ASN A 78 -4.97 24.93 -2.07
CA ASN A 78 -4.33 23.73 -2.58
C ASN A 78 -5.29 22.53 -2.63
N ALA A 79 -6.59 22.74 -2.82
CA ALA A 79 -7.56 21.66 -2.98
C ALA A 79 -7.11 20.66 -4.03
N ALA A 80 -7.35 19.38 -3.77
CA ALA A 80 -7.02 18.33 -4.71
C ALA A 80 -7.79 18.51 -6.03
N ASN A 81 -7.10 18.37 -7.14
CA ASN A 81 -7.74 18.37 -8.43
C ASN A 81 -8.42 17.02 -8.67
N TYR A 82 -9.70 17.05 -9.04
CA TYR A 82 -10.50 15.91 -9.51
C TYR A 82 -11.11 16.16 -10.90
N ASP A 83 -10.64 17.21 -11.61
CA ASP A 83 -11.02 17.56 -12.96
C ASP A 83 -10.04 16.91 -13.96
N GLU A 84 -10.52 15.95 -14.74
CA GLU A 84 -9.73 15.25 -15.76
C GLU A 84 -9.12 16.19 -16.81
N LEU A 85 -9.77 17.32 -17.13
CA LEU A 85 -9.25 18.29 -18.09
C LEU A 85 -7.96 18.97 -17.60
N LYS A 86 -7.71 18.98 -16.30
CA LYS A 86 -6.53 19.54 -15.64
C LYS A 86 -5.54 18.47 -15.18
N ALA A 87 -5.86 17.18 -15.38
CA ALA A 87 -5.13 16.07 -14.78
C ALA A 87 -3.76 15.80 -15.42
N THR A 88 -3.53 16.24 -16.67
CA THR A 88 -2.32 15.88 -17.42
C THR A 88 -1.52 17.12 -17.85
N PRO A 89 -0.90 17.85 -16.89
CA PRO A 89 -0.11 19.03 -17.22
C PRO A 89 1.22 18.67 -17.92
N TYR A 90 1.68 17.42 -17.76
CA TYR A 90 2.91 16.88 -18.34
C TYR A 90 2.59 15.64 -19.20
N PRO A 91 2.11 15.82 -20.44
CA PRO A 91 1.59 14.71 -21.25
C PRO A 91 2.67 13.75 -21.76
N LYS A 92 3.94 14.18 -21.79
CA LYS A 92 5.04 13.34 -22.28
C LYS A 92 5.58 12.47 -21.15
N LEU A 93 5.46 11.15 -21.31
CA LEU A 93 6.08 10.15 -20.43
C LEU A 93 7.44 9.72 -20.99
N PRO A 94 8.39 9.31 -20.12
CA PRO A 94 9.59 8.60 -20.55
C PRO A 94 9.20 7.33 -21.33
N ASP A 95 9.94 7.03 -22.42
CA ASP A 95 9.70 5.78 -23.15
C ASP A 95 10.48 4.63 -22.50
N PRO A 96 9.80 3.60 -21.96
CA PRO A 96 10.50 2.49 -21.29
C PRO A 96 11.38 1.67 -22.25
N LEU A 97 11.22 1.84 -23.56
CA LEU A 97 12.00 1.15 -24.60
C LEU A 97 13.03 2.07 -25.29
N VAL A 98 13.46 3.14 -24.61
CA VAL A 98 14.56 4.00 -25.09
C VAL A 98 15.63 4.09 -24.01
N LEU A 99 16.86 3.72 -24.35
CA LEU A 99 18.04 3.85 -23.48
C LEU A 99 18.37 5.33 -23.22
N LYS A 100 19.09 5.63 -22.14
CA LYS A 100 19.56 6.99 -21.81
C LYS A 100 20.37 7.65 -22.92
N ASN A 101 21.06 6.85 -23.78
CA ASN A 101 21.79 7.34 -24.94
C ASN A 101 20.91 7.55 -26.19
N GLY A 102 19.59 7.42 -26.07
CA GLY A 102 18.63 7.61 -27.16
C GLY A 102 18.39 6.36 -28.04
N LYS A 103 19.13 5.28 -27.86
CA LYS A 103 18.99 4.05 -28.68
C LYS A 103 17.71 3.30 -28.26
N ARG A 104 16.94 2.83 -29.27
CA ARG A 104 15.73 2.05 -29.03
C ARG A 104 16.05 0.63 -28.56
N VAL A 105 15.33 0.14 -27.56
CA VAL A 105 15.38 -1.25 -27.06
C VAL A 105 14.50 -2.10 -27.97
N ALA A 106 15.16 -2.93 -28.79
CA ALA A 106 14.49 -3.73 -29.83
C ALA A 106 14.44 -5.24 -29.52
N SER A 107 14.98 -5.68 -28.36
CA SER A 107 15.01 -7.10 -28.00
C SER A 107 14.91 -7.30 -26.49
N ALA A 108 14.42 -8.47 -26.06
CA ALA A 108 14.43 -8.89 -24.68
C ALA A 108 15.84 -8.85 -24.09
N LYS A 109 16.88 -9.24 -24.85
CA LYS A 109 18.27 -9.15 -24.41
C LYS A 109 18.70 -7.74 -24.05
N MET A 110 18.36 -6.73 -24.89
CA MET A 110 18.66 -5.31 -24.59
C MET A 110 17.91 -4.81 -23.36
N TRP A 111 16.67 -5.26 -23.18
CA TRP A 111 15.91 -4.95 -21.98
C TRP A 111 16.62 -5.45 -20.73
N TRP A 112 16.97 -6.72 -20.67
CA TRP A 112 17.58 -7.33 -19.49
C TRP A 112 18.99 -6.82 -19.21
N ASP A 113 19.82 -6.66 -20.23
CA ASP A 113 21.23 -6.34 -20.08
C ASP A 113 21.48 -4.84 -19.87
N GLN A 114 20.57 -3.97 -20.33
CA GLN A 114 20.83 -2.53 -20.37
C GLN A 114 19.67 -1.70 -19.77
N ARG A 115 18.50 -1.67 -20.42
CA ARG A 115 17.46 -0.71 -20.07
C ARG A 115 16.91 -0.91 -18.67
N ARG A 116 16.66 -2.14 -18.29
CA ARG A 116 16.18 -2.48 -16.96
C ARG A 116 17.09 -1.92 -15.86
N ALA A 117 18.40 -2.03 -16.03
CA ALA A 117 19.38 -1.51 -15.08
C ALA A 117 19.37 0.05 -15.02
N GLU A 118 19.19 0.72 -16.16
CA GLU A 118 19.07 2.18 -16.20
C GLU A 118 17.84 2.68 -15.44
N ILE A 119 16.69 2.00 -15.62
CA ILE A 119 15.43 2.33 -14.93
C ILE A 119 15.58 2.06 -13.42
N PHE A 120 16.16 0.93 -13.04
CA PHE A 120 16.43 0.62 -11.63
C PHE A 120 17.27 1.68 -10.95
N GLU A 121 18.35 2.08 -11.61
CA GLU A 121 19.26 3.10 -11.09
C GLU A 121 18.54 4.43 -10.82
N ASP A 122 17.62 4.83 -11.70
CA ASP A 122 16.86 6.06 -11.49
C ASP A 122 15.83 5.93 -10.36
N PHE A 123 15.15 4.78 -10.23
CA PHE A 123 14.27 4.52 -9.08
C PHE A 123 15.04 4.46 -7.76
N ASP A 124 16.19 3.79 -7.74
CA ASP A 124 17.04 3.69 -6.55
C ASP A 124 17.58 5.05 -6.13
N ARG A 125 18.08 5.85 -7.08
CA ARG A 125 18.66 7.14 -6.76
C ARG A 125 17.63 8.17 -6.35
N GLU A 126 16.48 8.23 -7.05
CA GLU A 126 15.59 9.38 -6.99
C GLU A 126 14.29 9.12 -6.22
N ILE A 127 13.82 7.87 -6.16
CA ILE A 127 12.47 7.59 -5.67
C ILE A 127 12.46 6.69 -4.42
N TYR A 128 12.96 5.45 -4.50
CA TYR A 128 12.82 4.50 -3.37
C TYR A 128 14.08 4.35 -2.52
N GLY A 129 15.22 4.78 -3.04
CA GLY A 129 16.51 4.71 -2.38
C GLY A 129 17.25 3.39 -2.57
N ARG A 130 18.57 3.46 -2.48
CA ARG A 130 19.47 2.33 -2.65
C ARG A 130 19.46 1.45 -1.42
N MET A 131 19.16 0.20 -1.62
CA MET A 131 19.42 -0.82 -0.61
C MET A 131 20.93 -1.06 -0.51
N PRO A 132 21.52 -1.19 0.69
CA PRO A 132 22.93 -1.54 0.83
C PRO A 132 23.28 -2.84 0.10
N MET A 133 24.48 -2.90 -0.46
CA MET A 133 24.97 -4.10 -1.18
C MET A 133 25.02 -5.33 -0.27
N VAL A 134 25.30 -5.13 1.01
CA VAL A 134 25.32 -6.18 2.04
C VAL A 134 24.22 -5.86 3.05
N THR A 135 23.24 -6.72 3.14
CA THR A 135 22.19 -6.67 4.16
C THR A 135 22.38 -7.79 5.19
N PRO A 136 21.92 -7.58 6.45
CA PRO A 136 22.02 -8.61 7.46
C PRO A 136 21.30 -9.90 7.05
N LYS A 137 21.80 -11.05 7.50
CA LYS A 137 21.12 -12.33 7.37
C LYS A 137 19.90 -12.40 8.28
N VAL A 138 18.93 -13.22 7.91
CA VAL A 138 17.73 -13.46 8.74
C VAL A 138 17.67 -14.95 9.07
N LYS A 139 17.57 -15.26 10.36
CA LYS A 139 17.32 -16.62 10.85
C LYS A 139 15.85 -16.72 11.23
N TRP A 140 15.13 -17.61 10.57
CA TRP A 140 13.72 -17.84 10.86
C TRP A 140 13.53 -18.86 11.97
N GLU A 141 12.61 -18.54 12.90
CA GLU A 141 12.14 -19.42 13.94
C GLU A 141 10.62 -19.60 13.80
N VAL A 142 10.15 -20.85 13.85
CA VAL A 142 8.73 -21.17 13.97
C VAL A 142 8.39 -21.20 15.46
N THR A 143 7.79 -20.14 15.96
CA THR A 143 7.46 -19.99 17.39
C THR A 143 6.19 -20.74 17.77
N SER A 144 5.32 -21.02 16.81
CA SER A 144 4.09 -21.80 17.00
C SER A 144 3.67 -22.46 15.69
N SER A 145 3.12 -23.67 15.80
CA SER A 145 2.49 -24.39 14.69
C SER A 145 1.24 -25.08 15.19
N ILE A 146 0.07 -24.67 14.70
CA ILE A 146 -1.24 -25.08 15.19
C ILE A 146 -2.04 -25.70 14.04
N ASN A 147 -2.58 -26.93 14.28
CA ASN A 147 -3.60 -27.50 13.42
C ASN A 147 -4.97 -26.98 13.89
N GLU A 148 -5.69 -26.35 13.01
CA GLU A 148 -7.00 -25.76 13.28
C GLU A 148 -7.90 -25.83 12.06
N VAL A 149 -9.18 -25.47 12.22
CA VAL A 149 -10.12 -25.32 11.11
C VAL A 149 -10.42 -23.84 10.91
N LYS A 150 -10.21 -23.32 9.71
CA LYS A 150 -10.60 -21.97 9.29
C LYS A 150 -11.49 -22.04 8.07
N TYR A 151 -12.67 -21.43 8.18
CA TYR A 151 -13.66 -21.41 7.07
C TYR A 151 -13.95 -22.82 6.54
N ASP A 152 -14.16 -23.79 7.44
CA ASP A 152 -14.40 -25.21 7.16
C ASP A 152 -13.22 -25.94 6.44
N VAL A 153 -12.06 -25.31 6.30
CA VAL A 153 -10.85 -25.92 5.76
C VAL A 153 -9.89 -26.27 6.90
N PRO A 154 -9.45 -27.55 7.02
CA PRO A 154 -8.35 -27.90 7.91
C PRO A 154 -7.06 -27.19 7.47
N VAL A 155 -6.41 -26.49 8.38
CA VAL A 155 -5.19 -25.71 8.09
C VAL A 155 -4.11 -25.94 9.13
N ILE A 156 -2.87 -25.67 8.72
CA ILE A 156 -1.73 -25.49 9.60
C ILE A 156 -1.38 -24.01 9.61
N THR A 157 -1.48 -23.36 10.78
CA THR A 157 -1.07 -21.97 10.97
C THR A 157 0.24 -21.93 11.74
N LYS A 158 1.28 -21.36 11.12
CA LYS A 158 2.60 -21.13 11.71
C LYS A 158 2.76 -19.64 12.08
N GLN A 159 3.22 -19.37 13.30
CA GLN A 159 3.74 -18.06 13.69
C GLN A 159 5.26 -18.09 13.56
N LEU A 160 5.82 -17.08 12.92
CA LEU A 160 7.24 -17.03 12.62
C LEU A 160 7.85 -15.69 13.04
N ILE A 161 9.08 -15.78 13.54
CA ILE A 161 9.93 -14.62 13.78
C ILE A 161 11.21 -14.79 12.96
N GLY A 162 11.49 -13.79 12.13
CA GLY A 162 12.75 -13.69 11.40
C GLY A 162 13.71 -12.79 12.17
N HIS A 163 14.64 -13.39 12.90
CA HIS A 163 15.67 -12.68 13.65
C HIS A 163 16.74 -12.15 12.70
N VAL A 164 16.81 -10.83 12.58
CA VAL A 164 17.81 -10.17 11.76
C VAL A 164 19.14 -10.11 12.50
N ASP A 165 20.22 -10.54 11.87
CA ASP A 165 21.57 -10.47 12.43
C ASP A 165 21.95 -9.02 12.73
N ASN A 166 22.04 -8.68 14.01
CA ASN A 166 22.42 -7.36 14.49
C ASN A 166 23.85 -7.31 15.07
N SER A 167 24.69 -8.30 14.79
CA SER A 167 26.05 -8.37 15.33
C SER A 167 26.91 -7.15 15.00
N SER A 168 26.62 -6.45 13.88
CA SER A 168 27.30 -5.24 13.46
C SER A 168 26.88 -3.98 14.25
N TYR A 169 25.71 -4.01 14.90
CA TYR A 169 25.14 -2.93 15.72
C TYR A 169 24.07 -3.48 16.68
N PRO A 170 24.49 -4.05 17.85
CA PRO A 170 23.59 -4.77 18.77
C PRO A 170 22.53 -3.90 19.44
N GLU A 171 22.66 -2.56 19.38
CA GLU A 171 21.71 -1.62 19.97
C GLU A 171 20.34 -1.63 19.29
N ILE A 172 20.25 -2.16 18.06
CA ILE A 172 18.99 -2.28 17.31
C ILE A 172 18.69 -3.75 17.06
N THR A 173 17.51 -4.18 17.50
CA THR A 173 16.97 -5.52 17.20
C THR A 173 15.82 -5.39 16.21
N VAL A 174 15.80 -6.24 15.20
CA VAL A 174 14.72 -6.34 14.21
C VAL A 174 14.24 -7.77 14.15
N ASP A 175 12.98 -7.98 14.54
CA ASP A 175 12.30 -9.27 14.54
C ASP A 175 11.12 -9.23 13.57
N ILE A 176 11.32 -9.78 12.38
CA ILE A 176 10.31 -9.80 11.32
C ILE A 176 9.19 -10.75 11.71
N ARG A 177 7.96 -10.26 11.79
CA ARG A 177 6.79 -11.07 12.14
C ARG A 177 6.05 -11.53 10.89
N LEU A 178 5.86 -12.84 10.78
CA LEU A 178 5.17 -13.50 9.67
C LEU A 178 4.22 -14.56 10.21
N THR A 179 2.99 -14.59 9.70
CA THR A 179 2.06 -15.69 9.91
C THR A 179 1.86 -16.40 8.58
N LEU A 180 1.99 -17.72 8.56
CA LEU A 180 1.73 -18.56 7.40
C LEU A 180 0.61 -19.54 7.71
N THR A 181 -0.41 -19.60 6.84
CA THR A 181 -1.52 -20.56 6.93
C THR A 181 -1.61 -21.34 5.63
N THR A 182 -1.51 -22.66 5.70
CA THR A 182 -1.61 -23.57 4.55
C THR A 182 -2.67 -24.65 4.79
N PRO A 183 -3.40 -25.13 3.77
CA PRO A 183 -4.29 -26.27 3.90
C PRO A 183 -3.56 -27.50 4.42
N ALA A 184 -4.06 -28.12 5.50
CA ALA A 184 -3.45 -29.30 6.13
C ALA A 184 -3.65 -30.58 5.30
N ASN A 185 -4.66 -30.62 4.43
CA ASN A 185 -5.02 -31.74 3.58
C ASN A 185 -4.52 -31.61 2.13
N ALA A 186 -3.61 -30.67 1.85
CA ALA A 186 -3.00 -30.57 0.54
C ALA A 186 -2.09 -31.76 0.24
N LYS A 187 -2.17 -32.30 -1.00
CA LYS A 187 -1.35 -33.45 -1.43
C LYS A 187 0.10 -33.07 -1.82
N GLY A 188 0.47 -31.83 -1.72
CA GLY A 188 1.80 -31.30 -2.04
C GLY A 188 1.94 -29.83 -1.68
N PRO A 189 3.08 -29.20 -2.01
CA PRO A 189 3.28 -27.78 -1.77
C PRO A 189 2.21 -26.93 -2.45
N VAL A 190 1.77 -25.85 -1.79
CA VAL A 190 0.70 -24.98 -2.28
C VAL A 190 1.22 -23.59 -2.65
N PRO A 191 0.60 -22.91 -3.63
CA PRO A 191 0.78 -21.47 -3.82
C PRO A 191 0.42 -20.69 -2.55
N VAL A 192 1.07 -19.56 -2.31
CA VAL A 192 0.77 -18.68 -1.17
C VAL A 192 0.59 -17.25 -1.66
N ILE A 193 -0.47 -16.59 -1.20
CA ILE A 193 -0.61 -15.14 -1.33
C ILE A 193 -0.13 -14.49 -0.02
N MET A 194 0.94 -13.71 -0.09
CA MET A 194 1.46 -12.95 1.04
C MET A 194 0.91 -11.53 1.02
N GLU A 195 0.26 -11.12 2.11
CA GLU A 195 -0.25 -9.77 2.31
C GLU A 195 0.70 -8.96 3.21
N PHE A 196 0.94 -7.71 2.86
CA PHE A 196 1.41 -6.72 3.81
C PHE A 196 0.28 -6.33 4.75
N GLY A 197 0.24 -6.95 5.93
CA GLY A 197 -0.85 -6.79 6.89
C GLY A 197 -0.69 -5.60 7.84
N PHE A 198 -1.82 -5.03 8.26
CA PHE A 198 -1.86 -3.92 9.22
C PHE A 198 -1.61 -4.33 10.69
N GLY A 199 -1.16 -5.57 10.93
CA GLY A 199 -0.67 -6.01 12.24
C GLY A 199 -1.75 -6.24 13.28
N GLY A 200 -2.63 -7.21 13.06
CA GLY A 200 -3.63 -7.72 14.03
C GLY A 200 -3.21 -8.99 14.75
N GLY A 201 -1.92 -9.24 14.98
CA GLY A 201 -1.47 -10.38 15.79
C GLY A 201 -1.47 -10.06 17.29
N PRO A 202 -1.63 -11.08 18.18
CA PRO A 202 -1.57 -10.86 19.63
C PRO A 202 -0.23 -10.23 20.00
N ARG A 203 -0.28 -9.13 20.76
CA ARG A 203 0.91 -8.59 21.41
C ARG A 203 1.38 -9.61 22.47
N PRO A 204 2.67 -9.94 22.57
CA PRO A 204 3.17 -10.68 23.72
C PRO A 204 2.78 -9.93 24.99
N GLY A 205 1.94 -10.56 25.85
CA GLY A 205 1.48 -9.97 27.13
C GLY A 205 0.11 -9.30 27.13
N ALA A 206 -0.67 -9.30 26.02
CA ALA A 206 -2.03 -8.79 26.02
C ALA A 206 -3.04 -9.91 26.37
N ALA A 207 -3.95 -9.63 27.30
CA ALA A 207 -5.04 -10.54 27.65
C ALA A 207 -5.98 -10.82 26.46
N PRO A 208 -6.61 -12.01 26.35
CA PRO A 208 -7.54 -12.34 25.27
C PRO A 208 -8.76 -11.41 25.33
N GLY A 209 -9.03 -10.68 24.24
CA GLY A 209 -10.25 -9.88 24.09
C GLY A 209 -10.07 -8.45 23.57
N ALA A 210 -8.87 -7.93 23.41
CA ALA A 210 -8.65 -6.57 22.92
C ALA A 210 -8.39 -6.55 21.41
N ASN A 211 -9.43 -6.72 20.60
CA ASN A 211 -9.44 -6.28 19.21
C ASN A 211 -9.59 -4.75 19.19
N ALA A 212 -8.48 -4.01 19.28
CA ALA A 212 -8.48 -2.60 18.99
C ALA A 212 -8.17 -2.39 17.49
N PRO A 213 -8.92 -1.51 16.77
CA PRO A 213 -8.56 -1.11 15.42
C PRO A 213 -7.12 -0.55 15.47
N GLY A 214 -6.28 -0.99 14.54
CA GLY A 214 -4.89 -0.55 14.45
C GLY A 214 -4.81 0.98 14.51
N ALA A 215 -4.21 1.52 15.56
CA ALA A 215 -3.93 2.93 15.69
C ALA A 215 -2.98 3.31 14.53
N ALA A 216 -3.49 4.07 13.60
CA ALA A 216 -2.65 4.87 12.72
C ALA A 216 -1.74 5.68 13.64
N GLY A 217 -0.41 5.58 13.47
CA GLY A 217 0.54 6.36 14.24
C GLY A 217 0.17 7.85 14.13
N PRO A 218 0.22 8.61 15.23
CA PRO A 218 -0.10 10.03 15.21
C PRO A 218 0.99 10.75 14.42
N GLY A 219 0.61 11.34 13.32
CA GLY A 219 1.54 12.10 12.45
C GLY A 219 1.29 11.95 10.96
N ALA A 220 0.60 10.92 10.51
CA ALA A 220 -0.06 11.02 9.23
C ALA A 220 -1.11 12.14 9.37
N ALA A 221 -0.98 13.24 8.61
CA ALA A 221 -2.18 13.99 8.26
C ALA A 221 -3.18 12.90 7.84
N PRO A 222 -4.36 12.81 8.48
CA PRO A 222 -5.16 11.63 8.27
C PRO A 222 -5.41 11.58 6.75
N ALA A 223 -4.72 10.65 6.07
CA ALA A 223 -5.19 10.20 4.78
C ALA A 223 -6.68 10.07 4.97
N SER A 224 -7.50 10.57 4.05
CA SER A 224 -8.95 10.51 4.17
C SER A 224 -9.25 9.17 4.80
N SER A 225 -9.63 9.18 6.07
CA SER A 225 -9.91 7.92 6.77
C SER A 225 -10.89 7.25 5.86
N PRO A 226 -10.64 6.01 5.37
CA PRO A 226 -11.70 5.30 4.73
C PRO A 226 -12.83 5.44 5.74
N VAL A 227 -13.98 5.94 5.32
CA VAL A 227 -15.20 5.74 6.08
C VAL A 227 -15.31 4.24 6.07
N GLY A 228 -14.72 3.62 7.08
CA GLY A 228 -14.90 2.20 7.32
C GLY A 228 -16.40 1.97 7.34
N PRO A 229 -16.89 0.81 6.94
CA PRO A 229 -18.30 0.52 7.05
C PRO A 229 -18.77 0.92 8.45
N PRO A 230 -19.96 1.51 8.59
CA PRO A 230 -20.46 1.96 9.88
C PRO A 230 -20.24 0.85 10.92
N PRO A 231 -19.89 1.18 12.19
CA PRO A 231 -19.74 0.18 13.24
C PRO A 231 -20.95 -0.75 13.26
N GLY A 232 -20.76 -2.05 13.00
CA GLY A 232 -21.84 -3.03 12.93
C GLY A 232 -22.14 -3.60 11.54
N THR A 233 -21.59 -3.08 10.45
CA THR A 233 -21.69 -3.75 9.14
C THR A 233 -20.64 -4.86 9.05
N VAL A 234 -21.05 -6.10 9.31
CA VAL A 234 -20.27 -7.28 8.96
C VAL A 234 -20.20 -7.31 7.42
N PRO A 235 -19.00 -7.38 6.80
CA PRO A 235 -18.89 -7.52 5.36
C PRO A 235 -19.72 -8.75 4.91
N THR A 236 -20.69 -8.53 4.03
CA THR A 236 -21.49 -9.61 3.46
C THR A 236 -20.65 -10.31 2.39
N GLY A 237 -20.12 -11.49 2.69
CA GLY A 237 -19.36 -12.31 1.76
C GLY A 237 -18.10 -12.94 2.38
N PRO A 238 -17.47 -13.89 1.68
CA PRO A 238 -16.27 -14.56 2.18
C PRO A 238 -15.10 -13.59 2.28
N THR A 239 -14.30 -13.73 3.35
CA THR A 239 -13.04 -12.99 3.49
C THR A 239 -12.07 -13.38 2.40
N TRP A 240 -11.04 -12.57 2.14
CA TRP A 240 -10.03 -12.91 1.14
C TRP A 240 -9.26 -14.18 1.52
N GLN A 241 -9.01 -14.38 2.82
CA GLN A 241 -8.35 -15.59 3.33
C GLN A 241 -9.19 -16.84 3.01
N GLN A 242 -10.51 -16.77 3.25
CA GLN A 242 -11.42 -17.85 2.89
C GLN A 242 -11.35 -18.15 1.39
N GLN A 243 -11.48 -17.11 0.55
CA GLN A 243 -11.42 -17.26 -0.90
C GLN A 243 -10.10 -17.88 -1.41
N VAL A 244 -8.97 -17.58 -0.75
CA VAL A 244 -7.66 -18.17 -1.06
C VAL A 244 -7.63 -19.66 -0.64
N LEU A 245 -8.12 -19.98 0.56
CA LEU A 245 -8.20 -21.38 1.03
C LEU A 245 -9.15 -22.22 0.17
N ASP A 246 -10.26 -21.66 -0.31
CA ASP A 246 -11.20 -22.33 -1.23
C ASP A 246 -10.55 -22.71 -2.58
N LYS A 247 -9.44 -22.04 -2.95
CA LYS A 247 -8.61 -22.42 -4.11
C LYS A 247 -7.60 -23.53 -3.80
N GLY A 248 -7.51 -23.99 -2.56
CA GLY A 248 -6.46 -24.89 -2.11
C GLY A 248 -5.11 -24.21 -1.99
N TRP A 249 -5.06 -22.89 -1.90
CA TRP A 249 -3.84 -22.10 -1.70
C TRP A 249 -3.68 -21.73 -0.23
N GLY A 250 -2.44 -21.42 0.17
CA GLY A 250 -2.15 -20.81 1.46
C GLY A 250 -2.15 -19.29 1.39
N TYR A 251 -2.13 -18.68 2.55
CA TYR A 251 -1.90 -17.25 2.68
C TYR A 251 -0.89 -16.96 3.78
N ALA A 252 -0.22 -15.81 3.67
CA ALA A 252 0.69 -15.33 4.69
C ALA A 252 0.43 -13.85 4.98
N ILE A 253 0.68 -13.44 6.22
CA ILE A 253 0.57 -12.04 6.65
C ILE A 253 1.93 -11.61 7.19
N LEU A 254 2.58 -10.71 6.48
CA LEU A 254 3.83 -10.06 6.88
C LEU A 254 3.51 -8.73 7.56
N VAL A 255 4.12 -8.44 8.69
CA VAL A 255 3.90 -7.20 9.45
C VAL A 255 4.98 -6.16 9.11
N PRO A 256 4.72 -5.16 8.24
CA PRO A 256 5.73 -4.20 7.79
C PRO A 256 6.38 -3.41 8.92
N ASN A 257 5.62 -3.00 9.93
CA ASN A 257 6.14 -2.27 11.09
C ASN A 257 7.11 -3.07 11.97
N SER A 258 7.18 -4.40 11.81
CA SER A 258 8.20 -5.22 12.47
C SER A 258 9.55 -5.18 11.77
N ILE A 259 9.58 -4.66 10.54
CA ILE A 259 10.77 -4.49 9.70
C ILE A 259 11.27 -3.05 9.80
N GLN A 260 10.36 -2.10 9.55
CA GLN A 260 10.62 -0.67 9.56
C GLN A 260 9.36 0.08 9.97
N ALA A 261 9.47 0.98 10.93
CA ALA A 261 8.35 1.80 11.37
C ALA A 261 7.83 2.73 10.26
N ASP A 262 6.51 2.95 10.24
CA ASP A 262 5.81 3.79 9.25
C ASP A 262 5.78 5.26 9.71
N ASN A 263 6.96 5.83 9.95
CA ASN A 263 7.15 7.25 10.31
C ASN A 263 8.62 7.67 10.17
N GLY A 264 8.86 9.00 10.07
CA GLY A 264 10.19 9.55 9.91
C GLY A 264 11.11 9.37 11.12
N ALA A 265 10.57 9.38 12.34
CA ALA A 265 11.35 9.15 13.57
C ALA A 265 11.97 7.74 13.61
N GLY A 266 11.31 6.78 12.96
CA GLY A 266 11.79 5.39 12.87
C GLY A 266 12.95 5.17 11.90
N LEU A 267 13.39 6.16 11.14
CA LEU A 267 14.43 5.99 10.11
C LEU A 267 15.84 5.74 10.67
N THR A 268 16.05 6.01 11.95
CA THR A 268 17.27 5.63 12.69
C THR A 268 17.11 4.35 13.50
N GLN A 269 15.98 3.66 13.32
CA GLN A 269 15.60 2.41 13.97
C GLN A 269 15.18 1.39 12.90
N GLY A 270 14.73 0.19 13.32
CA GLY A 270 14.35 -0.86 12.39
C GLY A 270 15.51 -1.29 11.50
N ILE A 271 15.21 -1.85 10.34
CA ILE A 271 16.27 -2.37 9.44
C ILE A 271 17.12 -1.24 8.84
N ILE A 272 16.52 -0.06 8.56
CA ILE A 272 17.27 1.10 8.05
C ILE A 272 18.28 1.56 9.11
N GLY A 273 17.85 1.73 10.35
CA GLY A 273 18.72 2.14 11.45
C GLY A 273 19.78 1.09 11.77
N LEU A 274 19.45 -0.20 11.76
CA LEU A 274 20.41 -1.27 11.99
C LEU A 274 21.57 -1.22 10.98
N VAL A 275 21.24 -1.11 9.69
CA VAL A 275 22.25 -1.06 8.61
C VAL A 275 23.08 0.22 8.66
N ASN A 276 22.46 1.34 9.02
CA ASN A 276 23.12 2.63 9.15
C ASN A 276 23.75 2.86 10.55
N LYS A 277 23.73 1.83 11.42
CA LYS A 277 24.29 1.90 12.80
C LYS A 277 23.71 3.09 13.58
N GLY A 278 22.40 3.25 13.57
CA GLY A 278 21.68 4.33 14.22
C GLY A 278 21.84 5.70 13.57
N GLN A 279 22.62 5.81 12.50
CA GLN A 279 22.85 7.09 11.81
C GLN A 279 21.68 7.44 10.89
N SER A 280 21.46 8.73 10.70
CA SER A 280 20.48 9.26 9.76
C SER A 280 20.84 8.94 8.31
N ARG A 281 19.80 8.77 7.46
CA ARG A 281 19.93 8.44 6.04
C ARG A 281 20.66 9.53 5.24
N LYS A 282 21.37 9.10 4.20
CA LYS A 282 21.81 9.95 3.08
C LYS A 282 20.63 10.20 2.12
N PRO A 283 20.76 11.18 1.21
CA PRO A 283 19.67 11.49 0.26
C PRO A 283 19.24 10.36 -0.66
N ASP A 284 20.13 9.44 -0.99
CA ASP A 284 19.85 8.28 -1.85
C ASP A 284 19.75 6.95 -1.08
N ASP A 285 19.78 6.96 0.25
CA ASP A 285 19.50 5.76 1.04
C ASP A 285 18.02 5.36 0.96
N TRP A 286 17.76 4.09 1.10
CA TRP A 286 16.42 3.49 1.00
C TRP A 286 15.40 4.06 1.97
N GLY A 287 14.15 4.16 1.50
CA GLY A 287 12.97 4.50 2.30
C GLY A 287 12.26 3.27 2.83
N ALA A 288 11.21 3.50 3.61
CA ALA A 288 10.43 2.44 4.25
C ALA A 288 9.78 1.49 3.23
N LEU A 289 9.32 1.98 2.06
CA LEU A 289 8.76 1.10 1.02
C LEU A 289 9.78 0.06 0.55
N ARG A 290 11.03 0.48 0.38
CA ARG A 290 12.12 -0.40 -0.05
C ARG A 290 12.54 -1.35 1.07
N ALA A 291 12.48 -0.90 2.33
CA ALA A 291 12.75 -1.71 3.52
C ALA A 291 11.68 -2.78 3.72
N TRP A 292 10.39 -2.46 3.53
CA TRP A 292 9.31 -3.44 3.56
C TRP A 292 9.43 -4.47 2.44
N ALA A 293 9.82 -4.04 1.23
CA ALA A 293 10.10 -4.93 0.12
C ALA A 293 11.26 -5.89 0.42
N TRP A 294 12.32 -5.42 1.09
CA TRP A 294 13.39 -6.28 1.58
C TRP A 294 12.87 -7.34 2.57
N GLY A 295 12.04 -6.94 3.52
CA GLY A 295 11.45 -7.88 4.48
C GLY A 295 10.58 -8.95 3.80
N ALA A 296 9.82 -8.57 2.77
CA ALA A 296 9.04 -9.52 1.96
C ALA A 296 9.95 -10.52 1.22
N SER A 297 11.09 -10.07 0.70
CA SER A 297 12.10 -10.95 0.12
C SER A 297 12.69 -11.93 1.15
N ARG A 298 12.87 -11.49 2.41
CA ARG A 298 13.32 -12.38 3.50
C ARG A 298 12.25 -13.42 3.87
N ALA A 299 10.97 -13.05 3.85
CA ALA A 299 9.88 -14.01 4.04
C ALA A 299 9.86 -15.07 2.90
N LEU A 300 10.13 -14.66 1.67
CA LEU A 300 10.24 -15.58 0.56
C LEU A 300 11.42 -16.56 0.74
N ASP A 301 12.57 -16.11 1.29
CA ASP A 301 13.69 -17.01 1.62
C ASP A 301 13.25 -18.12 2.59
N TYR A 302 12.36 -17.81 3.56
CA TYR A 302 11.77 -18.83 4.42
C TYR A 302 10.88 -19.80 3.62
N PHE A 303 10.03 -19.29 2.74
CA PHE A 303 9.15 -20.12 1.93
C PHE A 303 9.92 -21.11 1.04
N GLU A 304 11.12 -20.75 0.59
CA GLU A 304 12.00 -21.69 -0.14
C GLU A 304 12.44 -22.89 0.70
N THR A 305 12.35 -22.79 2.03
CA THR A 305 12.70 -23.88 2.97
C THR A 305 11.49 -24.66 3.47
N ASP A 306 10.28 -24.12 3.36
CA ASP A 306 9.05 -24.73 3.88
C ASP A 306 8.43 -25.70 2.87
N LYS A 307 8.44 -26.99 3.20
CA LYS A 307 7.94 -28.05 2.31
C LYS A 307 6.43 -27.99 2.01
N THR A 308 5.67 -27.21 2.76
CA THR A 308 4.22 -27.01 2.52
C THR A 308 3.94 -25.94 1.48
N VAL A 309 4.95 -25.14 1.10
CA VAL A 309 4.85 -23.98 0.21
C VAL A 309 5.55 -24.28 -1.14
N ASP A 310 4.86 -23.99 -2.23
CA ASP A 310 5.52 -23.87 -3.54
C ASP A 310 6.10 -22.45 -3.70
N ALA A 311 7.38 -22.32 -3.35
CA ALA A 311 8.08 -21.03 -3.38
C ALA A 311 8.18 -20.39 -4.78
N LYS A 312 7.90 -21.12 -5.85
CA LYS A 312 7.83 -20.59 -7.22
C LYS A 312 6.46 -19.96 -7.53
N GLN A 313 5.50 -20.14 -6.65
CA GLN A 313 4.11 -19.68 -6.79
C GLN A 313 3.70 -18.75 -5.64
N ILE A 314 4.58 -17.82 -5.27
CA ILE A 314 4.28 -16.81 -4.25
C ILE A 314 3.72 -15.55 -4.91
N GLY A 315 2.45 -15.24 -4.60
CA GLY A 315 1.86 -13.95 -4.91
C GLY A 315 2.06 -12.96 -3.76
N ILE A 316 2.07 -11.67 -4.07
CA ILE A 316 2.14 -10.60 -3.07
C ILE A 316 0.99 -9.61 -3.25
N GLU A 317 0.36 -9.23 -2.15
CA GLU A 317 -0.76 -8.30 -2.10
C GLU A 317 -0.50 -7.16 -1.13
N GLY A 318 -1.07 -6.00 -1.42
CA GLY A 318 -1.14 -4.89 -0.49
C GLY A 318 -2.08 -3.80 -0.96
N HIS A 319 -2.63 -3.10 0.03
CA HIS A 319 -3.60 -2.02 -0.16
C HIS A 319 -3.01 -0.69 0.30
N SER A 320 -3.36 0.42 -0.40
CA SER A 320 -2.94 1.77 -0.04
C SER A 320 -1.39 1.89 -0.06
N ARG A 321 -0.75 2.39 1.01
CA ARG A 321 0.72 2.44 1.14
C ARG A 321 1.38 1.08 0.99
N TYR A 322 0.70 0.02 1.40
CA TYR A 322 1.20 -1.35 1.20
C TYR A 322 1.00 -1.83 -0.24
N GLY A 323 0.06 -1.27 -0.99
CA GLY A 323 0.00 -1.41 -2.45
C GLY A 323 1.23 -0.79 -3.14
N LYS A 324 1.71 0.37 -2.65
CA LYS A 324 2.99 0.95 -3.10
C LYS A 324 4.14 -0.04 -2.83
N ALA A 325 4.23 -0.58 -1.59
CA ALA A 325 5.27 -1.55 -1.22
C ALA A 325 5.19 -2.85 -2.03
N THR A 326 3.98 -3.32 -2.34
CA THR A 326 3.73 -4.51 -3.18
C THR A 326 4.29 -4.33 -4.58
N LEU A 327 4.03 -3.19 -5.22
CA LEU A 327 4.55 -2.91 -6.56
C LEU A 327 6.09 -2.81 -6.55
N VAL A 328 6.65 -2.14 -5.53
CA VAL A 328 8.11 -2.08 -5.32
C VAL A 328 8.67 -3.48 -5.11
N THR A 329 8.08 -4.31 -4.26
CA THR A 329 8.52 -5.69 -4.03
C THR A 329 8.54 -6.50 -5.33
N MET A 330 7.44 -6.45 -6.08
CA MET A 330 7.32 -7.18 -7.35
C MET A 330 8.34 -6.72 -8.39
N ALA A 331 8.63 -5.42 -8.46
CA ALA A 331 9.63 -4.87 -9.38
C ALA A 331 11.06 -5.29 -9.02
N TYR A 332 11.38 -5.35 -7.72
CA TYR A 332 12.74 -5.55 -7.24
C TYR A 332 13.13 -7.00 -6.96
N ASP A 333 12.18 -7.88 -6.60
CA ASP A 333 12.45 -9.30 -6.42
C ASP A 333 11.69 -10.14 -7.46
N GLN A 334 12.44 -10.72 -8.38
CA GLN A 334 11.89 -11.49 -9.51
C GLN A 334 11.33 -12.86 -9.12
N ARG A 335 11.48 -13.30 -7.88
CA ARG A 335 10.95 -14.58 -7.39
C ARG A 335 9.45 -14.55 -7.12
N PHE A 336 8.87 -13.36 -6.85
CA PHE A 336 7.42 -13.25 -6.72
C PHE A 336 6.73 -13.52 -8.05
N ALA A 337 5.77 -14.44 -8.03
CA ALA A 337 5.12 -14.93 -9.25
C ALA A 337 4.04 -13.99 -9.77
N ILE A 338 3.34 -13.25 -8.92
CA ILE A 338 2.22 -12.35 -9.23
C ILE A 338 2.06 -11.27 -8.17
N ALA A 339 1.58 -10.10 -8.55
CA ALA A 339 1.22 -9.04 -7.61
C ALA A 339 -0.23 -8.60 -7.73
N TYR A 340 -0.86 -8.31 -6.58
CA TYR A 340 -2.12 -7.58 -6.47
C TYR A 340 -1.87 -6.23 -5.77
N VAL A 341 -1.95 -5.17 -6.55
CA VAL A 341 -1.67 -3.78 -6.15
C VAL A 341 -2.99 -3.03 -6.04
N SER A 342 -3.44 -2.77 -4.82
CA SER A 342 -4.73 -2.12 -4.56
C SER A 342 -4.58 -0.68 -4.08
N SER A 343 -5.29 0.25 -4.73
CA SER A 343 -5.42 1.67 -4.35
C SER A 343 -4.10 2.34 -3.94
N SER A 344 -3.06 2.13 -4.75
CA SER A 344 -1.69 2.46 -4.33
C SER A 344 -1.30 3.94 -4.47
N GLY A 345 -1.99 4.74 -5.28
CA GLY A 345 -1.76 6.19 -5.40
C GLY A 345 -0.35 6.60 -5.84
N ALA A 346 0.03 7.83 -5.51
CA ALA A 346 1.34 8.41 -5.85
C ALA A 346 2.48 7.68 -5.12
N GLY A 347 3.59 7.44 -5.83
CA GLY A 347 4.67 6.57 -5.33
C GLY A 347 4.34 5.08 -5.35
N GLY A 348 3.19 4.70 -5.93
CA GLY A 348 2.79 3.36 -6.32
C GLY A 348 2.51 3.31 -7.82
N ALA A 349 1.35 2.80 -8.22
CA ALA A 349 0.98 2.66 -9.63
C ALA A 349 0.49 3.96 -10.29
N LYS A 350 0.13 5.01 -9.52
CA LYS A 350 -0.31 6.28 -10.12
C LYS A 350 0.85 6.99 -10.82
N LEU A 351 0.63 7.43 -12.05
CA LEU A 351 1.60 8.28 -12.76
C LEU A 351 1.91 9.56 -11.96
N HIS A 352 3.19 9.83 -11.71
CA HIS A 352 3.64 11.05 -11.03
C HIS A 352 3.28 12.32 -11.81
N ARG A 353 3.31 12.24 -13.16
CA ARG A 353 3.01 13.35 -14.07
C ARG A 353 1.53 13.68 -14.19
N ARG A 354 0.68 13.17 -13.29
CA ARG A 354 -0.76 13.49 -13.25
C ARG A 354 -1.10 14.37 -12.06
N ASN A 355 -1.71 15.51 -12.34
CA ASN A 355 -2.30 16.40 -11.33
C ASN A 355 -3.73 15.93 -11.00
N TYR A 356 -3.85 14.88 -10.17
CA TYR A 356 -5.15 14.35 -9.75
C TYR A 356 -4.99 13.67 -8.39
N GLY A 357 -5.84 14.01 -7.41
CA GLY A 357 -5.77 13.42 -6.08
C GLY A 357 -4.42 13.61 -5.39
N GLU A 358 -3.81 12.51 -4.94
CA GLU A 358 -2.51 12.47 -4.27
C GLU A 358 -1.38 12.86 -5.23
N LEU A 359 -0.49 13.75 -4.78
CA LEU A 359 0.61 14.29 -5.59
C LEU A 359 1.99 13.93 -5.01
N VAL A 360 3.03 14.19 -5.78
CA VAL A 360 4.43 14.09 -5.33
C VAL A 360 4.65 14.91 -4.06
N GLU A 361 4.08 16.10 -3.98
CA GLU A 361 4.15 17.00 -2.83
C GLU A 361 3.53 16.42 -1.55
N ASN A 362 2.49 15.59 -1.67
CA ASN A 362 1.91 14.89 -0.53
C ASN A 362 2.89 13.86 0.02
N VAL A 363 3.43 13.01 -0.87
CA VAL A 363 4.37 11.96 -0.50
C VAL A 363 5.73 12.51 -0.05
N ALA A 364 6.17 13.65 -0.59
CA ALA A 364 7.36 14.36 -0.12
C ALA A 364 7.13 15.14 1.19
N GLY A 365 5.88 15.30 1.61
CA GLY A 365 5.51 16.00 2.84
C GLY A 365 5.98 15.26 4.10
N GLN A 366 6.06 15.98 5.21
CA GLN A 366 6.57 15.47 6.50
C GLN A 366 5.91 14.17 6.96
N SER A 367 4.64 13.92 6.60
CA SER A 367 3.91 12.72 7.02
C SER A 367 4.32 11.44 6.29
N GLU A 368 4.87 11.55 5.08
CA GLU A 368 5.05 10.40 4.16
C GLU A 368 6.45 10.29 3.54
N TYR A 369 7.30 11.33 3.61
CA TYR A 369 8.62 11.35 3.00
C TYR A 369 9.52 10.16 3.37
N HIS A 370 9.27 9.57 4.52
CA HIS A 370 10.02 8.41 5.02
C HIS A 370 9.83 7.15 4.16
N TRP A 371 8.76 7.10 3.35
CA TRP A 371 8.55 6.02 2.39
C TRP A 371 9.58 6.02 1.28
N MET A 372 10.07 7.21 0.90
CA MET A 372 10.91 7.44 -0.27
C MET A 372 12.39 7.70 0.10
N ALA A 373 13.25 7.70 -0.90
CA ALA A 373 14.59 8.31 -0.79
C ALA A 373 14.48 9.80 -0.45
N GLY A 374 15.48 10.36 0.22
CA GLY A 374 15.54 11.79 0.48
C GLY A 374 15.53 12.61 -0.82
N ASN A 375 16.18 12.12 -1.88
CA ASN A 375 16.20 12.77 -3.20
C ASN A 375 14.83 13.07 -3.79
N TYR A 376 13.79 12.31 -3.41
CA TYR A 376 12.43 12.52 -3.87
C TYR A 376 11.88 13.91 -3.52
N LEU A 377 12.36 14.52 -2.43
CA LEU A 377 11.97 15.86 -2.00
C LEU A 377 12.28 16.93 -3.04
N LYS A 378 13.31 16.72 -3.89
CA LYS A 378 13.67 17.65 -4.96
C LYS A 378 12.50 17.95 -5.88
N TYR A 379 11.65 16.95 -6.14
CA TYR A 379 10.53 17.02 -7.09
C TYR A 379 9.27 17.68 -6.52
N ALA A 380 9.26 17.94 -5.23
CA ALA A 380 8.29 18.81 -4.56
C ALA A 380 8.88 20.19 -4.20
N GLY A 381 10.18 20.40 -4.41
CA GLY A 381 10.93 21.63 -4.12
C GLY A 381 11.37 22.35 -5.40
N PRO A 382 12.69 22.38 -5.70
CA PRO A 382 13.22 23.13 -6.85
C PRO A 382 12.88 22.51 -8.21
N LEU A 383 12.61 21.21 -8.26
CA LEU A 383 12.19 20.47 -9.46
C LEU A 383 10.69 20.18 -9.43
N THR A 384 10.15 19.71 -10.54
CA THR A 384 8.75 19.32 -10.71
C THR A 384 8.62 17.84 -11.04
N TRP A 385 7.41 17.33 -11.09
CA TRP A 385 7.12 15.96 -11.54
C TRP A 385 7.65 15.66 -12.94
N ASN A 386 7.72 16.69 -13.80
CA ASN A 386 8.23 16.55 -15.16
C ASN A 386 9.73 16.26 -15.20
N ASP A 387 10.45 16.66 -14.18
CA ASP A 387 11.91 16.47 -14.07
C ASP A 387 12.31 15.08 -13.54
N LEU A 388 11.34 14.27 -13.11
CA LEU A 388 11.56 12.87 -12.73
C LEU A 388 12.13 12.09 -13.94
N PRO A 389 13.24 11.35 -13.78
CA PRO A 389 13.82 10.58 -14.89
C PRO A 389 13.00 9.37 -15.30
N VAL A 390 12.09 8.92 -14.42
CA VAL A 390 11.20 7.76 -14.59
C VAL A 390 9.79 8.12 -14.14
N ASP A 391 8.82 7.24 -14.44
CA ASP A 391 7.46 7.35 -13.92
C ASP A 391 6.88 5.96 -13.62
N SER A 392 5.73 5.88 -12.95
CA SER A 392 5.14 4.65 -12.43
C SER A 392 4.89 3.56 -13.48
N HIS A 393 4.65 3.90 -14.75
CA HIS A 393 4.54 2.91 -15.82
C HIS A 393 5.84 2.12 -16.03
N GLU A 394 7.01 2.73 -15.78
CA GLU A 394 8.30 2.04 -15.82
C GLU A 394 8.49 1.13 -14.61
N LEU A 395 7.93 1.48 -13.43
CA LEU A 395 7.90 0.58 -12.28
C LEU A 395 7.05 -0.67 -12.55
N VAL A 396 5.88 -0.50 -13.17
CA VAL A 396 5.05 -1.63 -13.64
C VAL A 396 5.80 -2.44 -14.70
N ALA A 397 6.52 -1.78 -15.62
CA ALA A 397 7.34 -2.46 -16.64
C ALA A 397 8.48 -3.30 -16.04
N LEU A 398 9.07 -2.89 -14.90
CA LEU A 398 10.07 -3.69 -14.17
C LEU A 398 9.50 -5.01 -13.63
N CYS A 399 8.19 -5.12 -13.47
CA CYS A 399 7.54 -6.37 -13.05
C CYS A 399 7.48 -7.41 -14.20
N ALA A 400 7.53 -6.96 -15.47
CA ALA A 400 7.47 -7.85 -16.63
C ALA A 400 8.60 -8.89 -16.63
N PRO A 401 8.35 -10.13 -17.05
CA PRO A 401 7.14 -10.66 -17.71
C PRO A 401 6.07 -11.22 -16.76
N ARG A 402 6.19 -10.99 -15.43
CA ARG A 402 5.31 -11.53 -14.40
C ARG A 402 4.01 -10.74 -14.30
N PRO A 403 2.85 -11.41 -14.04
CA PRO A 403 1.55 -10.77 -14.03
C PRO A 403 1.38 -9.79 -12.86
N VAL A 404 0.72 -8.66 -13.15
CA VAL A 404 0.36 -7.64 -12.18
C VAL A 404 -1.11 -7.29 -12.33
N PHE A 405 -1.86 -7.35 -11.23
CA PHE A 405 -3.24 -6.89 -11.14
C PHE A 405 -3.27 -5.59 -10.34
N ILE A 406 -3.70 -4.50 -10.97
CA ILE A 406 -3.85 -3.18 -10.37
C ILE A 406 -5.32 -2.88 -10.17
N SER A 407 -5.70 -2.33 -9.03
CA SER A 407 -7.10 -2.01 -8.76
C SER A 407 -7.29 -0.79 -7.87
N SER A 408 -8.53 -0.28 -7.86
CA SER A 408 -9.00 0.77 -6.96
C SER A 408 -10.50 0.67 -6.72
N GLY A 409 -11.00 1.48 -5.79
CA GLY A 409 -12.41 1.82 -5.70
C GLY A 409 -12.78 3.01 -6.56
N ASP A 410 -14.08 3.31 -6.63
CA ASP A 410 -14.66 4.48 -7.27
C ASP A 410 -15.12 5.52 -6.22
N LYS A 411 -16.07 5.12 -5.36
CA LYS A 411 -16.67 6.01 -4.39
C LYS A 411 -15.74 6.31 -3.21
N GLY A 412 -15.26 7.55 -3.12
CA GLY A 412 -14.38 7.98 -2.05
C GLY A 412 -12.92 7.54 -2.20
N ASP A 413 -12.56 6.93 -3.32
CA ASP A 413 -11.17 6.51 -3.64
C ASP A 413 -10.50 7.37 -4.73
N GLY A 414 -11.11 8.50 -5.10
CA GLY A 414 -10.57 9.43 -6.10
C GLY A 414 -9.16 9.92 -5.78
N TRP A 415 -8.80 9.95 -4.51
CA TRP A 415 -7.46 10.34 -4.02
C TRP A 415 -6.32 9.55 -4.70
N VAL A 416 -6.52 8.27 -4.98
CA VAL A 416 -5.47 7.40 -5.54
C VAL A 416 -5.36 7.48 -7.07
N ASP A 417 -6.23 8.25 -7.76
CA ASP A 417 -6.23 8.43 -9.21
C ASP A 417 -6.30 7.09 -9.98
N ALA A 418 -7.46 6.46 -9.98
CA ALA A 418 -7.72 5.19 -10.67
C ALA A 418 -7.26 5.21 -12.14
N LYS A 419 -7.55 6.32 -12.85
CA LYS A 419 -7.14 6.49 -14.25
C LYS A 419 -5.63 6.63 -14.40
N GLY A 420 -4.96 7.32 -13.47
CA GLY A 420 -3.50 7.41 -13.44
C GLY A 420 -2.82 6.06 -13.23
N MET A 421 -3.39 5.20 -12.38
CA MET A 421 -2.92 3.83 -12.18
C MET A 421 -3.17 2.95 -13.41
N PHE A 422 -4.33 3.08 -14.05
CA PHE A 422 -4.62 2.43 -15.32
C PHE A 422 -3.64 2.83 -16.42
N LEU A 423 -3.39 4.13 -16.59
CA LEU A 423 -2.46 4.64 -17.61
C LEU A 423 -1.03 4.15 -17.40
N ALA A 424 -0.60 3.98 -16.14
CA ALA A 424 0.69 3.37 -15.86
C ALA A 424 0.74 1.88 -16.24
N ALA A 425 -0.34 1.14 -15.96
CA ALA A 425 -0.47 -0.24 -16.39
C ALA A 425 -0.43 -0.36 -17.93
N ALA A 426 -1.18 0.48 -18.65
CA ALA A 426 -1.15 0.53 -20.11
C ALA A 426 0.22 0.93 -20.66
N GLY A 427 0.89 1.93 -20.03
CA GLY A 427 2.22 2.40 -20.40
C GLY A 427 3.34 1.37 -20.25
N ALA A 428 3.16 0.36 -19.39
CA ALA A 428 4.07 -0.79 -19.27
C ALA A 428 3.91 -1.81 -20.42
N GLY A 429 2.80 -1.78 -21.13
CA GLY A 429 2.43 -2.75 -22.19
C GLY A 429 3.51 -3.01 -23.22
N PRO A 430 4.22 -1.99 -23.77
CA PRO A 430 5.30 -2.21 -24.72
C PRO A 430 6.40 -3.15 -24.22
N VAL A 431 6.75 -3.11 -22.92
CA VAL A 431 7.76 -4.00 -22.33
C VAL A 431 7.22 -5.41 -22.20
N TYR A 432 5.97 -5.58 -21.77
CA TYR A 432 5.32 -6.90 -21.74
C TYR A 432 5.31 -7.55 -23.12
N LYS A 433 4.91 -6.80 -24.16
CA LYS A 433 4.96 -7.29 -25.57
C LYS A 433 6.37 -7.66 -26.00
N LEU A 434 7.37 -6.83 -25.68
CA LEU A 434 8.79 -7.12 -26.01
C LEU A 434 9.27 -8.43 -25.37
N LEU A 435 8.75 -8.76 -24.21
CA LEU A 435 9.08 -9.98 -23.46
C LEU A 435 8.12 -11.16 -23.78
N GLY A 436 7.33 -11.07 -24.86
CA GLY A 436 6.44 -12.12 -25.33
C GLY A 436 5.19 -12.33 -24.47
N LYS A 437 4.76 -11.28 -23.76
CA LYS A 437 3.57 -11.28 -22.90
C LYS A 437 2.47 -10.39 -23.48
N LYS A 438 1.24 -10.55 -22.98
CA LYS A 438 0.11 -9.75 -23.37
C LYS A 438 -0.01 -8.52 -22.49
N ASP A 439 -0.17 -7.36 -23.09
CA ASP A 439 -0.61 -6.15 -22.37
C ASP A 439 -2.11 -6.19 -22.07
N MET A 440 -2.68 -5.09 -21.56
CA MET A 440 -4.12 -5.00 -21.28
C MET A 440 -5.02 -5.01 -22.53
N GLY A 441 -4.47 -4.88 -23.72
CA GLY A 441 -5.21 -4.85 -24.98
C GLY A 441 -5.90 -3.53 -25.29
N THR A 442 -5.92 -2.56 -24.40
CA THR A 442 -6.52 -1.24 -24.56
C THR A 442 -5.75 -0.14 -23.84
N GLY A 443 -5.82 1.08 -24.36
CA GLY A 443 -5.40 2.31 -23.68
C GLY A 443 -6.58 3.16 -23.20
N GLU A 444 -7.82 2.69 -23.40
CA GLU A 444 -9.04 3.37 -22.97
C GLU A 444 -9.41 2.97 -21.55
N PHE A 445 -9.63 3.96 -20.68
CA PHE A 445 -10.02 3.74 -19.30
C PHE A 445 -11.39 3.07 -19.23
N PRO A 446 -11.52 1.90 -18.57
CA PRO A 446 -12.76 1.14 -18.55
C PRO A 446 -13.82 1.81 -17.67
N THR A 447 -15.09 1.48 -17.93
CA THR A 447 -16.16 1.79 -16.98
C THR A 447 -16.00 1.00 -15.68
N VAL A 448 -16.50 1.59 -14.59
CA VAL A 448 -16.51 0.94 -13.27
C VAL A 448 -17.08 -0.47 -13.37
N GLU A 449 -16.53 -1.41 -12.62
CA GLU A 449 -16.82 -2.86 -12.58
C GLU A 449 -16.34 -3.65 -13.81
N THR A 450 -15.79 -3.02 -14.85
CA THR A 450 -15.27 -3.73 -16.03
C THR A 450 -13.88 -4.27 -15.76
N PRO A 451 -13.67 -5.60 -15.71
CA PRO A 451 -12.36 -6.19 -15.51
C PRO A 451 -11.58 -6.26 -16.84
N LEU A 452 -10.36 -5.77 -16.85
CA LEU A 452 -9.38 -5.97 -17.92
C LEU A 452 -8.36 -6.98 -17.44
N ILE A 453 -8.63 -8.28 -17.66
CA ILE A 453 -7.84 -9.39 -17.07
C ILE A 453 -7.31 -10.39 -18.10
N ASP A 454 -7.47 -10.14 -19.40
CA ASP A 454 -7.06 -11.08 -20.46
C ASP A 454 -5.55 -11.02 -20.75
N GLY A 455 -4.90 -9.91 -20.37
CA GLY A 455 -3.45 -9.71 -20.46
C GLY A 455 -2.67 -10.28 -19.27
N ASP A 456 -1.35 -10.01 -19.26
CA ASP A 456 -0.47 -10.26 -18.10
C ASP A 456 -0.38 -9.02 -17.19
N VAL A 457 -0.80 -7.85 -17.70
CA VAL A 457 -1.12 -6.66 -16.90
C VAL A 457 -2.63 -6.52 -16.87
N ALA A 458 -3.18 -6.37 -15.69
CA ALA A 458 -4.62 -6.37 -15.46
C ALA A 458 -5.04 -5.14 -14.64
N PHE A 459 -6.29 -4.70 -14.86
CA PHE A 459 -6.87 -3.58 -14.12
C PHE A 459 -8.37 -3.81 -13.85
N ARG A 460 -8.84 -3.35 -12.69
CA ARG A 460 -10.27 -3.21 -12.40
C ARG A 460 -10.52 -2.12 -11.38
N GLN A 461 -11.52 -1.27 -11.64
CA GLN A 461 -12.09 -0.35 -10.67
C GLN A 461 -13.45 -0.89 -10.20
N HIS A 462 -13.63 -1.06 -8.87
CA HIS A 462 -14.91 -1.46 -8.30
C HIS A 462 -15.74 -0.26 -7.83
N SER A 463 -17.04 -0.42 -7.67
CA SER A 463 -17.99 0.65 -7.28
C SER A 463 -17.93 1.07 -5.80
N GLY A 464 -17.17 0.36 -4.97
CA GLY A 464 -16.98 0.67 -3.55
C GLY A 464 -15.89 1.71 -3.28
N GLY A 465 -15.57 1.90 -1.99
CA GLY A 465 -14.57 2.86 -1.51
C GLY A 465 -13.14 2.33 -1.46
N HIS A 466 -12.31 2.92 -0.59
CA HIS A 466 -10.90 2.59 -0.41
C HIS A 466 -10.72 1.23 0.30
N THR A 467 -10.82 0.13 -0.45
CA THR A 467 -10.72 -1.26 0.04
C THR A 467 -10.34 -2.23 -1.08
N PRO A 468 -9.55 -3.29 -0.84
CA PRO A 468 -9.26 -4.32 -1.83
C PRO A 468 -10.39 -5.34 -1.99
N GLY A 469 -11.30 -5.44 -1.00
CA GLY A 469 -12.28 -6.52 -0.84
C GLY A 469 -13.03 -6.90 -2.12
N PRO A 470 -13.74 -5.96 -2.80
CA PRO A 470 -14.56 -6.28 -3.96
C PRO A 470 -13.78 -6.79 -5.19
N ASN A 471 -12.47 -6.59 -5.23
CA ASN A 471 -11.62 -7.03 -6.34
C ASN A 471 -11.00 -8.42 -6.14
N TRP A 472 -11.08 -8.99 -4.93
CA TRP A 472 -10.50 -10.30 -4.63
C TRP A 472 -11.01 -11.42 -5.53
N PRO A 473 -12.34 -11.58 -5.79
CA PRO A 473 -12.81 -12.61 -6.70
C PRO A 473 -12.23 -12.48 -8.11
N THR A 474 -12.14 -11.25 -8.62
CA THR A 474 -11.55 -10.96 -9.94
C THR A 474 -10.06 -11.26 -9.96
N PHE A 475 -9.32 -10.82 -8.93
CA PHE A 475 -7.90 -11.14 -8.78
C PHE A 475 -7.65 -12.66 -8.75
N LEU A 476 -8.42 -13.42 -7.97
CA LEU A 476 -8.27 -14.87 -7.90
C LEU A 476 -8.59 -15.57 -9.22
N GLY A 477 -9.57 -15.06 -9.98
CA GLY A 477 -9.81 -15.50 -11.35
C GLY A 477 -8.62 -15.28 -12.26
N PHE A 478 -8.03 -14.07 -12.23
CA PHE A 478 -6.82 -13.71 -12.95
C PHE A 478 -5.62 -14.56 -12.50
N ALA A 479 -5.38 -14.67 -11.20
CA ALA A 479 -4.25 -15.40 -10.62
C ALA A 479 -4.28 -16.90 -10.92
N SER A 480 -5.47 -17.52 -11.02
CA SER A 480 -5.64 -18.94 -11.35
C SER A 480 -5.08 -19.33 -12.73
N ARG A 481 -4.78 -18.36 -13.58
CA ARG A 481 -4.06 -18.62 -14.85
C ARG A 481 -2.60 -18.96 -14.62
N TYR A 482 -2.01 -18.46 -13.55
CA TYR A 482 -0.57 -18.51 -13.25
C TYR A 482 -0.24 -19.42 -12.07
N LEU A 483 -1.07 -19.40 -11.02
CA LEU A 483 -0.88 -20.19 -9.81
C LEU A 483 -1.73 -21.46 -9.89
N LYS A 484 -1.09 -22.61 -9.67
CA LYS A 484 -1.73 -23.93 -9.76
C LYS A 484 -1.72 -24.59 -8.38
N GLY A 485 -2.88 -24.63 -7.73
CA GLY A 485 -3.05 -25.30 -6.45
C GLY A 485 -2.78 -26.81 -6.53
N SER A 486 -2.29 -27.39 -5.45
CA SER A 486 -2.27 -28.83 -5.26
C SER A 486 -3.69 -29.33 -4.96
N PRO A 487 -4.12 -30.49 -5.51
CA PRO A 487 -5.39 -31.07 -5.14
C PRO A 487 -5.50 -31.27 -3.63
N LEU A 488 -6.64 -30.91 -3.05
CA LEU A 488 -6.94 -31.24 -1.65
C LEU A 488 -7.36 -32.69 -1.53
N ALA A 489 -7.00 -33.37 -0.44
CA ALA A 489 -7.56 -34.67 -0.13
C ALA A 489 -9.01 -34.48 0.37
N ASP A 490 -9.93 -35.37 -0.05
CA ASP A 490 -11.30 -35.35 0.42
C ASP A 490 -11.35 -35.40 1.95
N ALA A 491 -12.10 -34.49 2.58
CA ALA A 491 -12.22 -34.40 4.04
C ALA A 491 -12.74 -35.71 4.69
N LYS A 492 -13.38 -36.60 3.91
CA LYS A 492 -13.88 -37.92 4.36
C LYS A 492 -12.78 -38.98 4.54
N SER A 493 -11.55 -38.75 4.05
CA SER A 493 -10.44 -39.73 4.12
C SER A 493 -9.56 -39.56 5.38
N ALA A 494 -9.64 -38.45 6.09
CA ALA A 494 -8.81 -38.14 7.24
C ALA A 494 -9.39 -38.62 8.60
N ALA A 495 -10.57 -39.24 8.60
CA ALA A 495 -11.25 -39.74 9.81
C ALA A 495 -11.23 -41.28 9.91
N LYS A 496 -10.23 -41.96 9.34
CA LYS A 496 -9.99 -43.40 9.54
C LYS A 496 -8.66 -43.63 10.25
#